data_a1711e12f3f0e917aac0cd1815e11579
#
_entry.id   a1711e12f3f0e917aac0cd1815e11579
#
_cell.length_a   1.000
_cell.length_b   1.000
_cell.length_c   1.000
_cell.angle_alpha   90.00
_cell.angle_beta   90.00
_cell.angle_gamma   90.00
#
_symmetry.space_group_name_H-M   'P 1'
#
loop_
_entity.id
_entity.type
_entity.pdbx_description
1 polymer ?
#
loop_
_entity_poly.entity_id
_entity_poly.type
_entity_poly.pdbx_seq_one_letter_code
_entity_poly.pdbx_strand_id
1 'polypeptide(L)'
;MLRDVNGAARSPFWTNLPYADIHLSITPDVLHQLYQGVFKHVVTWCQELLTAEELDSRLRCLPPAYGIRHFRNGISSLSQISGKERKEMARVLLACLVGKVSKSTMLTFRSLLDFIYLAQYPTHDDTTLEYMEDALKTFHANKQVLVDLGIRDDFNIPKIHSLLHYVQSIRLFGTTDNYNTEMFERLHIDFAKDAWRASNHRDEFPQMMRWITRNEKMALYEMFQREQPPHSVTTEGVDIAGTSIKIAKYAPAPQQNLAMVQTRHHAPGFTTALVQFINALQPDSLRLNRQDLSRTWLPFQRVDVFHKFAFTPYELDDGRLTLMLAGRVKVIFALPRKLPAVQGGGSAPPWWPRGPLAYVEWYTRFAPAADSSHLMYSVKKPPSSSNGLPQGRLFP
;
A
#
# COMPACT_ATOMS: atom_id res chain seq x y z
N MET A 1 9.04 24.63 -40.56
CA MET A 1 8.33 24.41 -39.30
C MET A 1 6.83 24.13 -39.47
N LEU A 2 6.09 24.85 -40.27
CA LEU A 2 4.63 24.60 -40.47
C LEU A 2 4.28 23.36 -41.30
N ARG A 3 5.21 22.74 -41.99
CA ARG A 3 4.98 21.57 -42.87
C ARG A 3 5.03 20.23 -42.15
N ASP A 4 5.54 20.20 -40.92
CA ASP A 4 5.72 18.94 -40.15
C ASP A 4 4.70 18.77 -39.02
N VAL A 5 3.69 19.64 -38.97
CA VAL A 5 2.62 19.55 -37.95
C VAL A 5 1.35 19.00 -38.59
N ASN A 6 0.98 17.79 -38.18
CA ASN A 6 -0.30 17.18 -38.55
C ASN A 6 -1.46 17.94 -37.89
N GLY A 7 -2.22 18.69 -38.64
CA GLY A 7 -3.44 19.32 -38.18
C GLY A 7 -3.70 20.69 -38.81
N ALA A 8 -4.95 21.07 -38.94
CA ALA A 8 -5.33 22.42 -39.37
C ALA A 8 -5.06 23.41 -38.22
N ALA A 9 -4.41 24.51 -38.52
CA ALA A 9 -4.25 25.60 -37.56
C ALA A 9 -5.63 26.16 -37.20
N ARG A 10 -6.12 25.80 -36.02
CA ARG A 10 -7.39 26.28 -35.45
C ARG A 10 -7.08 27.16 -34.25
N SER A 11 -7.90 28.17 -34.04
CA SER A 11 -7.84 28.95 -32.81
C SER A 11 -8.22 28.03 -31.61
N PRO A 12 -7.31 27.80 -30.67
CA PRO A 12 -7.62 26.93 -29.53
C PRO A 12 -8.63 27.62 -28.59
N PHE A 13 -9.37 26.85 -27.81
CA PHE A 13 -10.43 27.36 -26.94
C PHE A 13 -9.92 28.36 -25.88
N TRP A 14 -8.64 28.29 -25.52
CA TRP A 14 -8.03 29.19 -24.52
C TRP A 14 -7.55 30.52 -25.08
N THR A 15 -7.63 30.76 -26.41
CA THR A 15 -7.16 32.01 -27.04
C THR A 15 -7.80 33.26 -26.43
N ASN A 16 -9.04 33.15 -25.97
CA ASN A 16 -9.78 34.25 -25.39
C ASN A 16 -9.74 34.26 -23.84
N LEU A 17 -8.84 33.51 -23.23
CA LEU A 17 -8.64 33.45 -21.79
C LEU A 17 -7.34 34.20 -21.42
N PRO A 18 -7.36 35.54 -21.24
CA PRO A 18 -6.16 36.37 -21.15
C PRO A 18 -5.29 36.10 -19.91
N TYR A 19 -5.85 35.45 -18.89
CA TYR A 19 -5.15 35.11 -17.64
C TYR A 19 -4.83 33.62 -17.53
N ALA A 20 -5.10 32.81 -18.54
CA ALA A 20 -4.82 31.40 -18.55
C ALA A 20 -3.54 31.09 -19.30
N ASP A 21 -2.52 30.61 -18.60
CA ASP A 21 -1.37 29.97 -19.23
C ASP A 21 -1.63 28.48 -19.34
N ILE A 22 -2.05 28.05 -20.54
CA ILE A 22 -2.37 26.64 -20.78
C ILE A 22 -1.16 25.73 -20.60
N HIS A 23 0.04 26.19 -20.90
CA HIS A 23 1.25 25.38 -20.78
C HIS A 23 1.60 25.11 -19.33
N LEU A 24 1.43 26.09 -18.44
CA LEU A 24 1.55 25.89 -17.00
C LEU A 24 0.42 25.04 -16.42
N SER A 25 -0.75 25.08 -17.04
CA SER A 25 -1.92 24.29 -16.58
C SER A 25 -1.82 22.80 -16.93
N ILE A 26 -0.90 22.41 -17.82
CA ILE A 26 -0.65 21.01 -18.15
C ILE A 26 0.32 20.42 -17.12
N THR A 27 -0.25 19.86 -16.06
CA THR A 27 0.53 19.26 -14.96
C THR A 27 0.99 17.84 -15.31
N PRO A 28 2.12 17.39 -14.74
CA PRO A 28 2.54 16.01 -14.84
C PRO A 28 1.59 15.09 -14.03
N ASP A 29 1.31 13.89 -14.54
CA ASP A 29 0.37 12.94 -13.95
C ASP A 29 1.06 11.74 -13.30
N VAL A 30 0.63 11.39 -12.08
CA VAL A 30 1.20 10.26 -11.33
C VAL A 30 0.94 8.92 -12.03
N LEU A 31 -0.29 8.71 -12.50
CA LEU A 31 -0.68 7.42 -13.09
C LEU A 31 0.04 7.18 -14.43
N HIS A 32 -0.12 8.10 -15.39
CA HIS A 32 0.35 7.89 -16.76
C HIS A 32 1.82 8.21 -16.96
N GLN A 33 2.39 9.15 -16.20
CA GLN A 33 3.79 9.50 -16.34
C GLN A 33 4.70 8.73 -15.42
N LEU A 34 4.35 8.58 -14.13
CA LEU A 34 5.19 7.83 -13.21
C LEU A 34 5.00 6.32 -13.36
N TYR A 35 3.78 5.78 -13.13
CA TYR A 35 3.60 4.33 -13.08
C TYR A 35 3.45 3.68 -14.45
N GLN A 36 2.62 4.19 -15.34
CA GLN A 36 2.44 3.66 -16.70
C GLN A 36 3.49 4.19 -17.68
N GLY A 37 4.25 5.19 -17.28
CA GLY A 37 5.36 5.76 -18.04
C GLY A 37 6.71 5.31 -17.51
N VAL A 38 7.31 6.10 -16.61
CA VAL A 38 8.67 5.87 -16.12
C VAL A 38 8.86 4.49 -15.52
N PHE A 39 7.97 4.08 -14.60
CA PHE A 39 8.09 2.78 -13.96
C PHE A 39 7.90 1.59 -14.92
N LYS A 40 7.11 1.76 -15.98
CA LYS A 40 7.03 0.76 -17.05
C LYS A 40 8.41 0.51 -17.68
N HIS A 41 9.15 1.57 -17.97
CA HIS A 41 10.51 1.43 -18.49
C HIS A 41 11.43 0.75 -17.48
N VAL A 42 11.36 1.11 -16.20
CA VAL A 42 12.14 0.47 -15.14
C VAL A 42 11.90 -1.04 -15.11
N VAL A 43 10.65 -1.51 -15.20
CA VAL A 43 10.33 -2.94 -15.25
C VAL A 43 10.93 -3.61 -16.48
N THR A 44 10.79 -2.99 -17.65
CA THR A 44 11.36 -3.52 -18.91
C THR A 44 12.89 -3.65 -18.78
N TRP A 45 13.58 -2.61 -18.31
CA TRP A 45 15.03 -2.66 -18.10
C TRP A 45 15.46 -3.72 -17.10
N CYS A 46 14.67 -3.94 -16.04
CA CYS A 46 14.95 -5.04 -15.11
C CYS A 46 14.80 -6.41 -15.74
N GLN A 47 13.83 -6.59 -16.65
CA GLN A 47 13.63 -7.86 -17.37
C GLN A 47 14.74 -8.13 -18.39
N GLU A 48 15.31 -7.08 -18.99
CA GLU A 48 16.46 -7.19 -19.89
C GLU A 48 17.75 -7.51 -19.11
N LEU A 49 17.91 -6.95 -17.89
CA LEU A 49 19.08 -7.21 -17.04
C LEU A 49 19.09 -8.60 -16.42
N LEU A 50 17.91 -9.14 -16.03
CA LEU A 50 17.80 -10.38 -15.25
C LEU A 50 17.13 -11.45 -16.04
N THR A 51 16.72 -11.54 -17.11
CA THR A 51 15.73 -12.41 -17.74
C THR A 51 14.37 -12.42 -17.02
N ALA A 52 13.30 -12.71 -17.74
CA ALA A 52 11.95 -12.72 -17.18
C ALA A 52 11.81 -13.82 -16.10
N GLU A 53 12.39 -14.99 -16.35
CA GLU A 53 12.32 -16.16 -15.46
C GLU A 53 13.03 -15.91 -14.13
N GLU A 54 14.21 -15.29 -14.14
CA GLU A 54 14.96 -14.96 -12.93
C GLU A 54 14.21 -13.92 -12.10
N LEU A 55 13.68 -12.86 -12.74
CA LEU A 55 12.89 -11.84 -12.07
C LEU A 55 11.63 -12.43 -11.43
N ASP A 56 10.91 -13.28 -12.17
CA ASP A 56 9.72 -13.97 -11.67
C ASP A 56 10.03 -14.91 -10.51
N SER A 57 11.15 -15.63 -10.59
CA SER A 57 11.62 -16.51 -9.52
C SER A 57 11.88 -15.71 -8.23
N ARG A 58 12.53 -14.56 -8.33
CA ARG A 58 12.82 -13.69 -7.19
C ARG A 58 11.56 -13.08 -6.59
N LEU A 59 10.62 -12.65 -7.42
CA LEU A 59 9.32 -12.16 -6.96
C LEU A 59 8.53 -13.23 -6.20
N ARG A 60 8.57 -14.48 -6.66
CA ARG A 60 7.93 -15.63 -5.96
C ARG A 60 8.53 -15.91 -4.60
N CYS A 61 9.85 -15.72 -4.46
CA CYS A 61 10.56 -15.93 -3.18
C CYS A 61 10.24 -14.88 -2.11
N LEU A 62 9.69 -13.71 -2.51
CA LEU A 62 9.31 -12.69 -1.54
C LEU A 62 8.18 -13.20 -0.65
N PRO A 63 8.28 -13.01 0.66
CA PRO A 63 7.25 -13.46 1.57
C PRO A 63 5.96 -12.64 1.40
N PRO A 64 4.77 -13.27 1.42
CA PRO A 64 3.51 -12.54 1.40
C PRO A 64 3.38 -11.62 2.62
N ALA A 65 2.88 -10.41 2.42
CA ALA A 65 2.64 -9.43 3.47
C ALA A 65 1.26 -8.78 3.32
N TYR A 66 0.67 -8.32 4.44
CA TYR A 66 -0.59 -7.57 4.40
C TYR A 66 -0.40 -6.24 3.66
N GLY A 67 -1.38 -5.91 2.82
CA GLY A 67 -1.38 -4.65 2.06
C GLY A 67 -0.43 -4.62 0.86
N ILE A 68 0.28 -5.71 0.58
CA ILE A 68 1.18 -5.83 -0.58
C ILE A 68 0.75 -7.05 -1.40
N ARG A 69 0.63 -6.86 -2.71
CA ARG A 69 0.32 -7.97 -3.62
C ARG A 69 1.51 -8.92 -3.69
N HIS A 70 1.25 -10.20 -3.46
CA HIS A 70 2.23 -11.27 -3.68
C HIS A 70 2.12 -11.78 -5.12
N PHE A 71 3.16 -11.59 -5.92
CA PHE A 71 3.25 -12.04 -7.30
C PHE A 71 3.67 -13.52 -7.39
N ARG A 72 2.76 -14.42 -7.03
CA ARG A 72 3.02 -15.88 -6.95
C ARG A 72 3.47 -16.50 -8.27
N ASN A 73 3.08 -15.93 -9.40
CA ASN A 73 3.43 -16.39 -10.73
C ASN A 73 4.45 -15.47 -11.42
N GLY A 74 5.03 -14.51 -10.67
CA GLY A 74 5.85 -13.45 -11.24
C GLY A 74 5.03 -12.38 -11.93
N ILE A 75 5.65 -11.62 -12.82
CA ILE A 75 5.06 -10.50 -13.55
C ILE A 75 5.17 -10.62 -15.08
N SER A 76 6.00 -11.52 -15.59
CA SER A 76 6.25 -11.64 -17.03
C SER A 76 5.01 -12.12 -17.82
N SER A 77 4.15 -12.93 -17.21
CA SER A 77 2.91 -13.41 -17.81
C SER A 77 1.76 -12.40 -17.83
N LEU A 78 1.95 -11.21 -17.22
CA LEU A 78 0.90 -10.20 -17.13
C LEU A 78 0.83 -9.40 -18.44
N SER A 79 -0.26 -9.50 -19.17
CA SER A 79 -0.47 -8.83 -20.45
C SER A 79 -1.04 -7.41 -20.32
N GLN A 80 -1.95 -7.20 -19.38
CA GLN A 80 -2.56 -5.90 -19.10
C GLN A 80 -2.31 -5.52 -17.63
N ILE A 81 -1.34 -4.64 -17.42
CA ILE A 81 -0.92 -4.25 -16.07
C ILE A 81 -1.57 -2.91 -15.72
N SER A 82 -2.44 -2.92 -14.73
CA SER A 82 -3.09 -1.72 -14.21
C SER A 82 -2.11 -0.83 -13.44
N GLY A 83 -2.44 0.46 -13.27
CA GLY A 83 -1.67 1.38 -12.44
C GLY A 83 -1.49 0.88 -11.00
N LYS A 84 -2.54 0.29 -10.42
CA LYS A 84 -2.46 -0.34 -9.09
C LYS A 84 -1.45 -1.48 -9.03
N GLU A 85 -1.42 -2.35 -10.03
CA GLU A 85 -0.44 -3.43 -10.09
C GLU A 85 0.98 -2.91 -10.21
N ARG A 86 1.19 -1.83 -11.00
CA ARG A 86 2.50 -1.18 -11.08
C ARG A 86 2.94 -0.57 -9.75
N LYS A 87 2.02 0.04 -9.00
CA LYS A 87 2.31 0.53 -7.63
C LYS A 87 2.77 -0.62 -6.72
N GLU A 88 2.11 -1.77 -6.80
CA GLU A 88 2.52 -2.95 -6.01
C GLU A 88 3.87 -3.53 -6.46
N MET A 89 4.15 -3.54 -7.77
CA MET A 89 5.46 -3.96 -8.29
C MET A 89 6.57 -3.02 -7.80
N ALA A 90 6.34 -1.72 -7.81
CA ALA A 90 7.34 -0.73 -7.39
C ALA A 90 7.84 -0.99 -5.97
N ARG A 91 6.95 -1.41 -5.07
CA ARG A 91 7.27 -1.72 -3.67
C ARG A 91 8.25 -2.85 -3.47
N VAL A 92 8.35 -3.77 -4.42
CA VAL A 92 9.12 -5.02 -4.27
C VAL A 92 10.27 -5.16 -5.27
N LEU A 93 10.26 -4.38 -6.35
CA LEU A 93 11.17 -4.54 -7.47
C LEU A 93 12.64 -4.42 -7.08
N LEU A 94 12.99 -3.42 -6.26
CA LEU A 94 14.37 -3.16 -5.86
C LEU A 94 14.98 -4.35 -5.11
N ALA A 95 14.19 -5.01 -4.26
CA ALA A 95 14.62 -6.20 -3.52
C ALA A 95 14.98 -7.36 -4.47
N CYS A 96 14.33 -7.45 -5.62
CA CYS A 96 14.62 -8.46 -6.62
C CYS A 96 15.94 -8.24 -7.37
N LEU A 97 16.53 -7.04 -7.32
CA LEU A 97 17.78 -6.71 -7.99
C LEU A 97 19.03 -7.00 -7.15
N VAL A 98 18.85 -7.24 -5.85
CA VAL A 98 19.96 -7.48 -4.90
C VAL A 98 20.87 -8.61 -5.37
N GLY A 99 22.18 -8.34 -5.41
CA GLY A 99 23.21 -9.29 -5.81
C GLY A 99 23.27 -9.62 -7.30
N LYS A 100 22.51 -8.94 -8.16
CA LYS A 100 22.49 -9.16 -9.61
C LYS A 100 22.96 -7.97 -10.43
N VAL A 101 22.85 -6.78 -9.90
CA VAL A 101 23.20 -5.56 -10.61
C VAL A 101 24.31 -4.81 -9.88
N SER A 102 25.05 -4.01 -10.62
CA SER A 102 26.09 -3.14 -10.07
C SER A 102 25.50 -2.07 -9.14
N LYS A 103 26.34 -1.46 -8.29
CA LYS A 103 25.93 -0.36 -7.42
C LYS A 103 25.39 0.83 -8.24
N SER A 104 26.01 1.15 -9.37
CA SER A 104 25.57 2.25 -10.25
C SER A 104 24.18 1.96 -10.84
N THR A 105 23.94 0.73 -11.30
CA THR A 105 22.62 0.29 -11.77
C THR A 105 21.58 0.35 -10.65
N MET A 106 21.94 -0.10 -9.45
CA MET A 106 21.06 -0.01 -8.28
C MET A 106 20.70 1.44 -7.93
N LEU A 107 21.69 2.36 -7.98
CA LEU A 107 21.47 3.79 -7.77
C LEU A 107 20.53 4.39 -8.81
N THR A 108 20.68 3.99 -10.08
CA THR A 108 19.82 4.43 -11.17
C THR A 108 18.35 4.05 -10.93
N PHE A 109 18.07 2.81 -10.56
CA PHE A 109 16.69 2.39 -10.29
C PHE A 109 16.14 2.96 -8.99
N ARG A 110 16.95 2.95 -7.93
CA ARG A 110 16.53 3.49 -6.65
C ARG A 110 16.16 4.97 -6.75
N SER A 111 16.96 5.78 -7.39
CA SER A 111 16.71 7.22 -7.51
C SER A 111 15.40 7.54 -8.26
N LEU A 112 15.05 6.76 -9.29
CA LEU A 112 13.73 6.88 -9.93
C LEU A 112 12.58 6.47 -9.00
N LEU A 113 12.76 5.40 -8.22
CA LEU A 113 11.74 4.98 -7.25
C LEU A 113 11.60 5.98 -6.10
N ASP A 114 12.72 6.51 -5.60
CA ASP A 114 12.71 7.56 -4.57
C ASP A 114 11.96 8.79 -5.07
N PHE A 115 12.21 9.23 -6.32
CA PHE A 115 11.46 10.31 -6.96
C PHE A 115 9.96 9.99 -7.02
N ILE A 116 9.58 8.79 -7.49
CA ILE A 116 8.19 8.36 -7.61
C ILE A 116 7.48 8.35 -6.25
N TYR A 117 8.16 7.95 -5.19
CA TYR A 117 7.57 7.95 -3.84
C TYR A 117 7.46 9.35 -3.26
N LEU A 118 8.51 10.17 -3.38
CA LEU A 118 8.50 11.55 -2.92
C LEU A 118 7.41 12.36 -3.61
N ALA A 119 7.23 12.19 -4.93
CA ALA A 119 6.20 12.89 -5.70
C ALA A 119 4.76 12.63 -5.21
N GLN A 120 4.53 11.60 -4.41
CA GLN A 120 3.22 11.22 -3.88
C GLN A 120 3.07 11.53 -2.38
N TYR A 121 3.96 12.31 -1.81
CA TYR A 121 3.80 12.74 -0.42
C TYR A 121 2.54 13.59 -0.27
N PRO A 122 1.77 13.38 0.81
CA PRO A 122 0.55 14.14 1.08
C PRO A 122 0.84 15.60 1.46
N THR A 123 2.07 15.89 1.86
CA THR A 123 2.57 17.23 2.19
C THR A 123 3.98 17.39 1.68
N HIS A 124 4.32 18.62 1.26
CA HIS A 124 5.67 18.98 0.84
C HIS A 124 6.14 20.23 1.57
N ASP A 125 7.40 20.22 1.94
CA ASP A 125 8.20 21.36 2.33
C ASP A 125 9.38 21.56 1.35
N ASP A 126 10.17 22.59 1.52
CA ASP A 126 11.32 22.83 0.64
C ASP A 126 12.32 21.68 0.68
N THR A 127 12.51 21.04 1.85
CA THR A 127 13.43 19.91 2.02
C THR A 127 12.97 18.68 1.21
N THR A 128 11.70 18.36 1.23
CA THR A 128 11.16 17.22 0.46
C THR A 128 11.21 17.48 -1.04
N LEU A 129 11.05 18.73 -1.48
CA LEU A 129 11.23 19.11 -2.87
C LEU A 129 12.70 19.04 -3.31
N GLU A 130 13.65 19.44 -2.45
CA GLU A 130 15.08 19.25 -2.68
C GLU A 130 15.43 17.76 -2.81
N TYR A 131 14.86 16.88 -1.99
CA TYR A 131 15.05 15.43 -2.13
C TYR A 131 14.56 14.91 -3.49
N MET A 132 13.46 15.43 -4.03
CA MET A 132 13.00 15.08 -5.37
C MET A 132 14.00 15.50 -6.45
N GLU A 133 14.53 16.73 -6.36
CA GLU A 133 15.56 17.22 -7.29
C GLU A 133 16.84 16.39 -7.20
N ASP A 134 17.29 16.05 -5.99
CA ASP A 134 18.50 15.25 -5.76
C ASP A 134 18.33 13.80 -6.23
N ALA A 135 17.14 13.21 -6.07
CA ALA A 135 16.84 11.93 -6.66
C ALA A 135 16.96 11.96 -8.19
N LEU A 136 16.44 13.00 -8.82
CA LEU A 136 16.54 13.18 -10.26
C LEU A 136 17.98 13.46 -10.72
N LYS A 137 18.74 14.29 -10.02
CA LYS A 137 20.17 14.50 -10.26
C LYS A 137 20.96 13.19 -10.17
N THR A 138 20.68 12.38 -9.13
CA THR A 138 21.31 11.07 -8.94
C THR A 138 21.00 10.12 -10.08
N PHE A 139 19.76 10.08 -10.56
CA PHE A 139 19.40 9.33 -11.75
C PHE A 139 20.21 9.78 -12.97
N HIS A 140 20.23 11.07 -13.25
CA HIS A 140 20.95 11.61 -14.42
C HIS A 140 22.46 11.36 -14.38
N ALA A 141 23.05 11.36 -13.20
CA ALA A 141 24.48 11.07 -13.01
C ALA A 141 24.82 9.58 -13.23
N ASN A 142 23.88 8.65 -13.00
CA ASN A 142 24.13 7.22 -13.07
C ASN A 142 23.49 6.51 -14.27
N LYS A 143 22.52 7.10 -14.95
CA LYS A 143 21.74 6.46 -16.02
C LYS A 143 22.56 5.91 -17.18
N GLN A 144 23.76 6.47 -17.42
CA GLN A 144 24.65 6.02 -18.51
C GLN A 144 24.99 4.53 -18.40
N VAL A 145 25.01 3.97 -17.19
CA VAL A 145 25.22 2.53 -16.97
C VAL A 145 24.26 1.64 -17.76
N LEU A 146 23.03 2.09 -18.02
CA LEU A 146 22.06 1.32 -18.79
C LEU A 146 22.36 1.35 -20.31
N VAL A 147 23.02 2.41 -20.78
CA VAL A 147 23.53 2.47 -22.16
C VAL A 147 24.77 1.57 -22.29
N ASP A 148 25.69 1.67 -21.34
CA ASP A 148 26.91 0.87 -21.32
C ASP A 148 26.62 -0.65 -21.24
N LEU A 149 25.52 -1.04 -20.63
CA LEU A 149 25.02 -2.41 -20.57
C LEU A 149 24.21 -2.84 -21.80
N GLY A 150 23.99 -1.94 -22.76
CA GLY A 150 23.22 -2.22 -23.97
C GLY A 150 21.70 -2.35 -23.77
N ILE A 151 21.20 -1.93 -22.60
CA ILE A 151 19.76 -1.93 -22.29
C ILE A 151 19.04 -0.80 -23.02
N ARG A 152 19.73 0.30 -23.30
CA ARG A 152 19.23 1.48 -24.00
C ARG A 152 20.26 2.04 -24.94
N ASP A 153 19.78 2.60 -26.03
CA ASP A 153 20.63 3.39 -26.93
C ASP A 153 20.79 4.82 -26.43
N ASP A 154 19.71 5.40 -25.89
CA ASP A 154 19.66 6.75 -25.35
C ASP A 154 18.56 6.91 -24.27
N PHE A 155 18.48 8.12 -23.72
CA PHE A 155 17.43 8.53 -22.76
C PHE A 155 16.53 9.65 -23.31
N ASN A 156 16.36 9.73 -24.62
CA ASN A 156 15.43 10.66 -25.25
C ASN A 156 13.97 10.17 -25.06
N ILE A 157 13.55 10.09 -23.80
CA ILE A 157 12.24 9.60 -23.38
C ILE A 157 11.43 10.78 -22.83
N PRO A 158 10.33 11.19 -23.50
CA PRO A 158 9.50 12.30 -23.01
C PRO A 158 9.03 12.16 -21.57
N LYS A 159 8.75 10.92 -21.12
CA LYS A 159 8.34 10.61 -19.74
C LYS A 159 9.45 10.91 -18.71
N ILE A 160 10.71 10.71 -19.08
CA ILE A 160 11.86 11.06 -18.22
C ILE A 160 12.03 12.58 -18.18
N HIS A 161 11.89 13.26 -19.32
CA HIS A 161 11.95 14.72 -19.38
C HIS A 161 10.85 15.36 -18.48
N SER A 162 9.65 14.82 -18.49
CA SER A 162 8.53 15.36 -17.71
C SER A 162 8.77 15.36 -16.20
N LEU A 163 9.71 14.55 -15.67
CA LEU A 163 10.08 14.57 -14.25
C LEU A 163 10.60 15.93 -13.78
N LEU A 164 11.21 16.70 -14.68
CA LEU A 164 11.73 18.06 -14.40
C LEU A 164 10.63 19.05 -13.99
N HIS A 165 9.37 18.78 -14.35
CA HIS A 165 8.25 19.70 -14.12
C HIS A 165 7.52 19.46 -12.82
N TYR A 166 7.77 18.35 -12.09
CA TYR A 166 7.04 17.99 -10.88
C TYR A 166 7.19 19.01 -9.76
N VAL A 167 8.41 19.40 -9.43
CA VAL A 167 8.68 20.36 -8.34
C VAL A 167 7.99 21.69 -8.60
N GLN A 168 8.08 22.20 -9.83
CA GLN A 168 7.40 23.44 -10.22
C GLN A 168 5.87 23.30 -10.12
N SER A 169 5.32 22.19 -10.59
CA SER A 169 3.86 21.94 -10.51
C SER A 169 3.38 21.83 -9.07
N ILE A 170 4.15 21.18 -8.19
CA ILE A 170 3.83 21.09 -6.77
C ILE A 170 3.85 22.48 -6.12
N ARG A 171 4.82 23.33 -6.43
CA ARG A 171 4.88 24.72 -5.94
C ARG A 171 3.70 25.57 -6.41
N LEU A 172 3.20 25.35 -7.62
CA LEU A 172 2.10 26.13 -8.22
C LEU A 172 0.71 25.62 -7.84
N PHE A 173 0.53 24.30 -7.75
CA PHE A 173 -0.78 23.65 -7.64
C PHE A 173 -0.96 22.81 -6.39
N GLY A 174 0.06 22.72 -5.53
CA GLY A 174 0.07 21.85 -4.35
C GLY A 174 0.48 20.42 -4.68
N THR A 175 0.23 19.51 -3.76
CA THR A 175 0.61 18.08 -3.89
C THR A 175 -0.03 17.43 -5.12
N THR A 176 0.59 16.37 -5.60
CA THR A 176 0.15 15.66 -6.82
C THR A 176 -1.28 15.12 -6.71
N ASP A 177 -1.82 14.92 -5.52
CA ASP A 177 -3.21 14.48 -5.30
C ASP A 177 -4.22 15.51 -5.82
N ASN A 178 -3.87 16.81 -5.87
CA ASN A 178 -4.76 17.86 -6.36
C ASN A 178 -5.04 17.75 -7.87
N TYR A 179 -4.16 17.12 -8.63
CA TYR A 179 -4.26 17.02 -10.09
C TYR A 179 -3.99 15.60 -10.63
N ASN A 180 -4.08 14.58 -9.77
CA ASN A 180 -3.92 13.18 -10.16
C ASN A 180 -5.13 12.69 -10.97
N THR A 181 -4.89 12.15 -12.15
CA THR A 181 -5.95 11.67 -13.05
C THR A 181 -6.58 10.33 -12.62
N GLU A 182 -6.03 9.61 -11.66
CA GLU A 182 -6.61 8.34 -11.16
C GLU A 182 -8.07 8.48 -10.72
N MET A 183 -8.40 9.58 -10.06
CA MET A 183 -9.77 9.86 -9.63
C MET A 183 -10.68 10.07 -10.83
N PHE A 184 -10.25 10.85 -11.82
CA PHE A 184 -11.03 11.12 -13.03
C PHE A 184 -11.24 9.87 -13.88
N GLU A 185 -10.22 9.00 -14.00
CA GLU A 185 -10.39 7.72 -14.68
C GLU A 185 -11.40 6.80 -13.98
N ARG A 186 -11.42 6.82 -12.65
CA ARG A 186 -12.44 6.09 -11.88
C ARG A 186 -13.82 6.66 -12.11
N LEU A 187 -13.98 7.98 -12.08
CA LEU A 187 -15.24 8.64 -12.37
C LEU A 187 -15.71 8.33 -13.80
N HIS A 188 -14.81 8.20 -14.76
CA HIS A 188 -15.16 7.77 -16.09
C HIS A 188 -15.76 6.35 -16.12
N ILE A 189 -15.34 5.45 -15.23
CA ILE A 189 -15.98 4.13 -15.09
C ILE A 189 -17.39 4.33 -14.55
N ASP A 190 -17.54 5.03 -13.43
CA ASP A 190 -18.81 5.19 -12.72
C ASP A 190 -19.84 5.99 -13.55
N PHE A 191 -19.42 7.06 -14.22
CA PHE A 191 -20.33 7.99 -14.92
C PHE A 191 -20.45 7.75 -16.43
N ALA A 192 -19.47 7.14 -17.08
CA ALA A 192 -19.55 6.87 -18.51
C ALA A 192 -19.78 5.40 -18.80
N LYS A 193 -18.86 4.51 -18.36
CA LYS A 193 -18.94 3.09 -18.72
C LYS A 193 -20.15 2.39 -18.10
N ASP A 194 -20.46 2.65 -16.84
CA ASP A 194 -21.61 2.03 -16.18
C ASP A 194 -22.93 2.61 -16.66
N ALA A 195 -22.99 3.93 -16.94
CA ALA A 195 -24.13 4.55 -17.58
C ALA A 195 -24.38 3.99 -18.98
N TRP A 196 -23.32 3.78 -19.78
CA TRP A 196 -23.42 3.12 -21.09
C TRP A 196 -23.94 1.69 -20.96
N ARG A 197 -23.41 0.89 -20.05
CA ARG A 197 -23.86 -0.48 -19.79
C ARG A 197 -25.33 -0.56 -19.35
N ALA A 198 -25.82 0.49 -18.68
CA ALA A 198 -27.20 0.60 -18.22
C ALA A 198 -28.16 1.07 -19.31
N SER A 199 -27.67 1.45 -20.49
CA SER A 199 -28.47 1.84 -21.65
C SER A 199 -28.76 0.65 -22.56
N ASN A 200 -29.68 0.82 -23.51
CA ASN A 200 -29.96 -0.16 -24.55
C ASN A 200 -29.12 0.06 -25.84
N HIS A 201 -28.12 0.91 -25.78
CA HIS A 201 -27.21 1.31 -26.87
C HIS A 201 -27.91 1.93 -28.10
N ARG A 202 -29.14 2.43 -27.93
CA ARG A 202 -29.87 3.18 -28.97
C ARG A 202 -30.26 4.53 -28.39
N ASP A 203 -29.82 5.62 -29.03
CA ASP A 203 -29.98 6.96 -28.47
C ASP A 203 -29.60 6.98 -26.97
N GLU A 204 -28.38 6.54 -26.70
CA GLU A 204 -27.86 6.21 -25.37
C GLU A 204 -27.71 7.44 -24.48
N PHE A 205 -27.37 8.59 -25.05
CA PHE A 205 -27.05 9.77 -24.26
C PHE A 205 -28.16 10.19 -23.28
N PRO A 206 -29.45 10.34 -23.70
CA PRO A 206 -30.54 10.64 -22.76
C PRO A 206 -30.74 9.55 -21.70
N GLN A 207 -30.44 8.28 -22.02
CA GLN A 207 -30.58 7.18 -21.09
C GLN A 207 -29.46 7.22 -20.04
N MET A 208 -28.22 7.46 -20.45
CA MET A 208 -27.08 7.65 -19.59
C MET A 208 -27.31 8.83 -18.63
N MET A 209 -27.78 9.97 -19.12
CA MET A 209 -28.08 11.13 -18.30
C MET A 209 -29.15 10.83 -17.25
N ARG A 210 -30.24 10.13 -17.62
CA ARG A 210 -31.28 9.69 -16.65
C ARG A 210 -30.73 8.75 -15.60
N TRP A 211 -29.86 7.82 -15.99
CA TRP A 211 -29.21 6.88 -15.08
C TRP A 211 -28.30 7.61 -14.08
N ILE A 212 -27.43 8.52 -14.56
CA ILE A 212 -26.56 9.35 -13.72
C ILE A 212 -27.38 10.16 -12.72
N THR A 213 -28.39 10.91 -13.22
CA THR A 213 -29.26 11.74 -12.36
C THR A 213 -29.98 10.91 -11.28
N ARG A 214 -30.36 9.67 -11.60
CA ARG A 214 -30.95 8.77 -10.61
C ARG A 214 -29.96 8.36 -9.54
N ASN A 215 -28.74 8.00 -9.92
CA ASN A 215 -27.68 7.64 -8.99
C ASN A 215 -27.27 8.81 -8.09
N GLU A 216 -27.18 10.02 -8.62
CA GLU A 216 -26.93 11.23 -7.83
C GLU A 216 -28.03 11.46 -6.78
N LYS A 217 -29.30 11.33 -7.19
CA LYS A 217 -30.44 11.46 -6.26
C LYS A 217 -30.41 10.37 -5.17
N MET A 218 -30.03 9.15 -5.51
CA MET A 218 -29.89 8.08 -4.54
C MET A 218 -28.75 8.37 -3.55
N ALA A 219 -27.60 8.80 -4.03
CA ALA A 219 -26.46 9.18 -3.19
C ALA A 219 -26.80 10.35 -2.25
N LEU A 220 -27.47 11.39 -2.76
CA LEU A 220 -27.95 12.51 -1.94
C LEU A 220 -28.95 12.05 -0.87
N TYR A 221 -29.86 11.14 -1.20
CA TYR A 221 -30.81 10.59 -0.23
C TYR A 221 -30.11 9.77 0.85
N GLU A 222 -29.11 8.96 0.49
CA GLU A 222 -28.28 8.22 1.46
C GLU A 222 -27.50 9.17 2.38
N MET A 223 -26.93 10.25 1.84
CA MET A 223 -26.27 11.28 2.64
C MET A 223 -27.25 11.91 3.63
N PHE A 224 -28.43 12.31 3.15
CA PHE A 224 -29.48 12.88 4.00
C PHE A 224 -29.91 11.92 5.11
N GLN A 225 -30.01 10.61 4.82
CA GLN A 225 -30.32 9.62 5.86
C GLN A 225 -29.20 9.47 6.90
N ARG A 226 -27.93 9.62 6.48
CA ARG A 226 -26.78 9.55 7.39
C ARG A 226 -26.65 10.77 8.29
N GLU A 227 -27.08 11.92 7.84
CA GLU A 227 -27.09 13.17 8.62
C GLU A 227 -28.21 13.22 9.66
N GLN A 228 -29.23 12.39 9.53
CA GLN A 228 -30.22 12.22 10.61
C GLN A 228 -29.53 11.54 11.79
N PRO A 229 -29.62 12.06 13.03
CA PRO A 229 -28.92 11.53 14.18
C PRO A 229 -29.22 10.04 14.31
N PRO A 230 -28.21 9.16 14.34
CA PRO A 230 -28.44 7.74 14.44
C PRO A 230 -29.09 7.45 15.78
N HIS A 231 -30.19 6.71 15.76
CA HIS A 231 -30.56 5.94 16.93
C HIS A 231 -29.34 5.08 17.28
N SER A 232 -28.63 5.52 18.31
CA SER A 232 -27.45 4.95 18.95
C SER A 232 -27.00 3.57 18.45
N VAL A 233 -26.05 3.53 17.55
CA VAL A 233 -25.12 2.41 17.38
C VAL A 233 -23.71 2.99 17.53
N THR A 234 -23.21 2.94 18.74
CA THR A 234 -21.82 3.24 19.08
C THR A 234 -20.91 2.25 18.35
N THR A 235 -20.31 2.68 17.28
CA THR A 235 -19.07 2.07 16.75
C THR A 235 -17.92 2.59 17.62
N GLU A 236 -17.58 1.89 18.66
CA GLU A 236 -16.34 2.14 19.40
C GLU A 236 -15.16 1.81 18.48
N GLY A 237 -14.62 2.80 17.80
CA GLY A 237 -13.30 2.75 17.22
C GLY A 237 -12.29 2.89 18.35
N VAL A 238 -11.34 1.98 18.45
CA VAL A 238 -10.20 2.11 19.35
C VAL A 238 -9.27 3.15 18.77
N ASP A 239 -9.31 4.36 19.32
CA ASP A 239 -8.33 5.40 19.04
C ASP A 239 -7.00 5.03 19.73
N ILE A 240 -6.07 4.49 18.95
CA ILE A 240 -4.68 4.42 19.36
C ILE A 240 -4.05 5.74 18.90
N ALA A 241 -3.74 6.61 19.86
CA ALA A 241 -3.05 7.90 19.70
C ALA A 241 -2.75 8.30 18.24
N GLY A 242 -3.72 8.91 17.58
CA GLY A 242 -3.50 9.52 16.28
C GLY A 242 -3.60 8.62 15.04
N THR A 243 -3.99 7.34 15.15
CA THR A 243 -4.14 6.45 13.97
C THR A 243 -5.50 5.79 13.97
N SER A 244 -6.31 6.04 12.93
CA SER A 244 -7.59 5.36 12.75
C SER A 244 -7.39 4.04 12.02
N ILE A 245 -7.70 2.93 12.68
CA ILE A 245 -7.69 1.58 12.07
C ILE A 245 -9.12 1.16 11.75
N LYS A 246 -9.39 0.87 10.49
CA LYS A 246 -10.68 0.36 10.01
C LYS A 246 -10.56 -1.10 9.60
N ILE A 247 -11.45 -1.92 10.12
CA ILE A 247 -11.56 -3.34 9.78
C ILE A 247 -12.98 -3.65 9.30
N ALA A 248 -13.15 -4.73 8.54
CA ALA A 248 -14.47 -5.14 8.09
C ALA A 248 -15.41 -5.41 9.29
N LYS A 249 -16.66 -4.96 9.19
CA LYS A 249 -17.68 -5.17 10.26
C LYS A 249 -17.88 -6.65 10.59
N TYR A 250 -17.76 -7.52 9.59
CA TYR A 250 -17.85 -8.98 9.76
C TYR A 250 -16.54 -9.63 9.30
N ALA A 251 -16.09 -10.63 10.05
CA ALA A 251 -14.90 -11.38 9.70
C ALA A 251 -15.12 -12.16 8.38
N PRO A 252 -14.28 -11.98 7.36
CA PRO A 252 -14.37 -12.74 6.12
C PRO A 252 -14.06 -14.24 6.30
N ALA A 253 -13.35 -14.60 7.38
CA ALA A 253 -13.09 -15.98 7.75
C ALA A 253 -13.48 -16.20 9.24
N PRO A 254 -14.79 -16.39 9.53
CA PRO A 254 -15.24 -16.60 10.89
C PRO A 254 -14.89 -17.99 11.40
N GLN A 255 -14.79 -18.14 12.71
CA GLN A 255 -14.68 -19.40 13.45
C GLN A 255 -13.53 -20.32 12.95
N GLN A 256 -12.37 -19.76 12.63
CA GLN A 256 -11.19 -20.50 12.20
C GLN A 256 -10.52 -21.19 13.39
N ASN A 257 -10.16 -22.47 13.22
CA ASN A 257 -9.45 -23.23 14.23
C ASN A 257 -8.02 -22.69 14.44
N LEU A 258 -7.56 -22.56 15.69
CA LEU A 258 -6.25 -21.98 16.04
C LEU A 258 -5.08 -22.71 15.39
N ALA A 259 -5.10 -24.05 15.32
CA ALA A 259 -4.06 -24.81 14.65
C ALA A 259 -4.01 -24.54 13.15
N MET A 260 -5.17 -24.41 12.50
CA MET A 260 -5.24 -24.03 11.08
C MET A 260 -4.78 -22.60 10.84
N VAL A 261 -5.07 -21.68 11.76
CA VAL A 261 -4.57 -20.30 11.68
C VAL A 261 -3.05 -20.28 11.73
N GLN A 262 -2.42 -21.02 12.65
CA GLN A 262 -0.95 -21.13 12.72
C GLN A 262 -0.35 -21.63 11.40
N THR A 263 -0.93 -22.65 10.81
CA THR A 263 -0.41 -23.26 9.57
C THR A 263 -0.63 -22.36 8.38
N ARG A 264 -1.88 -21.90 8.16
CA ARG A 264 -2.25 -21.09 6.96
C ARG A 264 -1.58 -19.73 6.92
N HIS A 265 -1.36 -19.11 8.07
CA HIS A 265 -0.74 -17.79 8.15
C HIS A 265 0.76 -17.85 8.46
N HIS A 266 1.35 -19.05 8.47
CA HIS A 266 2.76 -19.23 8.83
C HIS A 266 3.11 -18.48 10.13
N ALA A 267 2.28 -18.67 11.17
CA ALA A 267 2.34 -17.98 12.44
C ALA A 267 2.71 -18.95 13.59
N PRO A 268 3.90 -19.59 13.57
CA PRO A 268 4.31 -20.48 14.63
C PRO A 268 4.34 -19.72 15.96
N GLY A 269 3.89 -20.38 17.03
CA GLY A 269 3.81 -19.76 18.36
C GLY A 269 2.57 -18.86 18.60
N PHE A 270 1.69 -18.69 17.63
CA PHE A 270 0.46 -17.89 17.76
C PHE A 270 -0.37 -18.30 18.98
N THR A 271 -0.66 -19.58 19.14
CA THR A 271 -1.44 -20.08 20.27
C THR A 271 -0.75 -19.83 21.62
N THR A 272 0.56 -20.04 21.70
CA THR A 272 1.33 -19.77 22.91
C THR A 272 1.32 -18.28 23.26
N ALA A 273 1.53 -17.41 22.27
CA ALA A 273 1.46 -15.96 22.46
C ALA A 273 0.04 -15.53 22.89
N LEU A 274 -1.00 -16.18 22.37
CA LEU A 274 -2.38 -15.88 22.73
C LEU A 274 -2.68 -16.27 24.18
N VAL A 275 -2.21 -17.41 24.66
CA VAL A 275 -2.30 -17.81 26.07
C VAL A 275 -1.61 -16.80 26.97
N GLN A 276 -0.38 -16.39 26.62
CA GLN A 276 0.38 -15.39 27.39
C GLN A 276 -0.33 -14.03 27.41
N PHE A 277 -0.87 -13.60 26.29
CA PHE A 277 -1.58 -12.33 26.18
C PHE A 277 -2.85 -12.31 27.01
N ILE A 278 -3.67 -13.35 26.92
CA ILE A 278 -4.89 -13.47 27.71
C ILE A 278 -4.57 -13.52 29.21
N ASN A 279 -3.50 -14.22 29.61
CA ASN A 279 -3.07 -14.24 31.00
C ASN A 279 -2.62 -12.84 31.48
N ALA A 280 -1.93 -12.07 30.63
CA ALA A 280 -1.50 -10.73 30.95
C ALA A 280 -2.67 -9.73 31.13
N LEU A 281 -3.81 -10.00 30.50
CA LEU A 281 -5.04 -9.21 30.65
C LEU A 281 -5.82 -9.51 31.93
N GLN A 282 -5.54 -10.64 32.57
CA GLN A 282 -6.24 -11.00 33.80
C GLN A 282 -5.84 -10.08 34.96
N PRO A 283 -6.75 -9.87 35.93
CA PRO A 283 -6.40 -9.26 37.20
C PRO A 283 -5.23 -9.99 37.90
N ASP A 284 -4.37 -9.27 38.59
CA ASP A 284 -3.14 -9.83 39.17
C ASP A 284 -3.39 -11.07 40.05
N SER A 285 -4.50 -11.10 40.75
CA SER A 285 -4.92 -12.24 41.58
C SER A 285 -5.24 -13.54 40.81
N LEU A 286 -5.49 -13.44 39.51
CA LEU A 286 -5.82 -14.57 38.62
C LEU A 286 -4.71 -14.91 37.65
N ARG A 287 -3.62 -14.14 37.62
CA ARG A 287 -2.48 -14.39 36.71
C ARG A 287 -1.74 -15.65 37.13
N LEU A 288 -1.55 -16.51 36.11
CA LEU A 288 -0.78 -17.72 36.27
C LEU A 288 0.71 -17.45 36.11
N ASN A 289 1.53 -18.15 36.85
CA ASN A 289 2.98 -18.14 36.67
C ASN A 289 3.38 -18.86 35.35
N ARG A 290 4.66 -18.76 34.96
CA ARG A 290 5.15 -19.30 33.70
C ARG A 290 5.04 -20.82 33.58
N GLN A 291 5.16 -21.54 34.71
CA GLN A 291 5.07 -23.03 34.70
C GLN A 291 3.62 -23.49 34.52
N ASP A 292 2.68 -22.90 35.25
CA ASP A 292 1.28 -23.21 35.14
C ASP A 292 0.70 -22.79 33.80
N LEU A 293 1.18 -21.66 33.24
CA LEU A 293 0.76 -21.16 31.96
C LEU A 293 1.08 -22.15 30.81
N SER A 294 2.21 -22.87 30.90
CA SER A 294 2.58 -23.87 29.89
C SER A 294 1.64 -25.06 29.81
N ARG A 295 0.85 -25.30 30.86
CA ARG A 295 -0.15 -26.38 30.98
C ARG A 295 -1.57 -25.91 30.78
N THR A 296 -1.79 -24.61 30.59
CA THR A 296 -3.11 -24.00 30.50
C THR A 296 -3.63 -24.03 29.06
N TRP A 297 -4.88 -24.38 28.90
CA TRP A 297 -5.58 -24.40 27.62
C TRP A 297 -6.46 -23.17 27.49
N LEU A 298 -6.58 -22.65 26.27
CA LEU A 298 -7.52 -21.61 25.98
C LEU A 298 -8.96 -22.12 26.13
N PRO A 299 -9.87 -21.30 26.69
CA PRO A 299 -11.29 -21.69 26.83
C PRO A 299 -12.04 -21.67 25.49
N PHE A 300 -11.34 -21.53 24.40
CA PHE A 300 -11.85 -21.58 23.02
C PHE A 300 -10.78 -22.14 22.08
N GLN A 301 -11.21 -22.68 20.96
CA GLN A 301 -10.32 -23.22 19.91
C GLN A 301 -10.50 -22.53 18.57
N ARG A 302 -11.35 -21.53 18.49
CA ARG A 302 -11.68 -20.83 17.25
C ARG A 302 -11.66 -19.33 17.46
N VAL A 303 -11.22 -18.62 16.41
CA VAL A 303 -11.18 -17.15 16.35
C VAL A 303 -11.71 -16.68 15.00
N ASP A 304 -12.18 -15.45 14.96
CA ASP A 304 -12.58 -14.80 13.72
C ASP A 304 -11.36 -14.13 13.09
N VAL A 305 -11.05 -14.45 11.82
CA VAL A 305 -9.86 -13.97 11.13
C VAL A 305 -10.23 -12.96 10.05
N PHE A 306 -9.46 -11.87 10.00
CA PHE A 306 -9.59 -10.80 9.04
C PHE A 306 -8.42 -10.81 8.07
N HIS A 307 -8.69 -10.53 6.79
CA HIS A 307 -7.68 -10.56 5.73
C HIS A 307 -7.20 -9.17 5.31
N LYS A 308 -7.90 -8.12 5.73
CA LYS A 308 -7.60 -6.74 5.37
C LYS A 308 -7.90 -5.80 6.53
N PHE A 309 -7.10 -4.77 6.62
CA PHE A 309 -7.36 -3.60 7.44
C PHE A 309 -6.99 -2.35 6.63
N ALA A 310 -7.60 -1.23 6.92
CA ALA A 310 -7.17 0.07 6.46
C ALA A 310 -6.75 0.90 7.67
N PHE A 311 -5.66 1.61 7.56
CA PHE A 311 -5.25 2.60 8.55
C PHE A 311 -5.04 3.94 7.84
N THR A 312 -5.43 4.99 8.51
CA THR A 312 -5.11 6.35 8.09
C THR A 312 -4.05 6.85 9.06
N PRO A 313 -2.79 7.01 8.61
CA PRO A 313 -1.80 7.66 9.45
C PRO A 313 -2.22 9.10 9.65
N TYR A 314 -2.17 9.59 10.88
CA TYR A 314 -2.13 11.03 11.10
C TYR A 314 -0.79 11.56 10.61
N GLU A 315 -0.77 12.84 10.25
CA GLU A 315 0.43 13.53 9.79
C GLU A 315 1.64 13.13 10.64
N LEU A 316 2.72 12.76 9.94
CA LEU A 316 3.99 12.50 10.59
C LEU A 316 4.42 13.80 11.27
N ASP A 317 4.24 13.87 12.59
CA ASP A 317 4.71 14.95 13.42
C ASP A 317 6.22 15.05 13.27
N ASP A 318 6.70 16.28 13.08
CA ASP A 318 8.06 16.64 12.76
C ASP A 318 9.15 15.86 13.50
N GLY A 319 9.99 15.17 12.75
CA GLY A 319 11.42 15.04 13.04
C GLY A 319 11.85 14.13 14.18
N ARG A 320 10.99 13.38 14.85
CA ARG A 320 11.41 12.35 15.81
C ARG A 320 11.28 10.96 15.20
N LEU A 321 12.23 10.58 14.39
CA LEU A 321 12.57 9.20 14.06
C LEU A 321 12.97 8.40 15.31
N THR A 322 12.12 8.38 16.31
CA THR A 322 12.30 7.62 17.53
C THR A 322 11.83 6.18 17.25
N LEU A 323 12.79 5.30 16.97
CA LEU A 323 12.61 3.85 16.97
C LEU A 323 11.65 3.28 15.89
N MET A 324 12.00 3.36 14.63
CA MET A 324 11.35 2.52 13.63
C MET A 324 11.65 1.05 13.94
N LEU A 325 10.63 0.33 14.42
CA LEU A 325 10.63 -1.11 14.53
C LEU A 325 9.91 -1.69 13.33
N ALA A 326 10.56 -2.56 12.59
CA ALA A 326 9.92 -3.32 11.52
C ALA A 326 9.22 -4.54 12.11
N GLY A 327 7.95 -4.73 11.78
CA GLY A 327 7.17 -5.90 12.19
C GLY A 327 6.34 -6.44 11.02
N ARG A 328 6.18 -7.75 10.96
CA ARG A 328 5.33 -8.40 9.98
C ARG A 328 4.04 -8.87 10.63
N VAL A 329 2.92 -8.29 10.24
CA VAL A 329 1.60 -8.77 10.66
C VAL A 329 1.35 -10.14 10.04
N LYS A 330 1.14 -11.14 10.87
CA LYS A 330 0.88 -12.53 10.47
C LYS A 330 -0.60 -12.87 10.47
N VAL A 331 -1.32 -12.44 11.50
CA VAL A 331 -2.75 -12.71 11.68
C VAL A 331 -3.43 -11.48 12.26
N ILE A 332 -4.58 -11.13 11.74
CA ILE A 332 -5.51 -10.18 12.35
C ILE A 332 -6.76 -10.96 12.71
N PHE A 333 -7.18 -10.89 13.96
CA PHE A 333 -8.25 -11.72 14.46
C PHE A 333 -9.03 -11.04 15.60
N ALA A 334 -10.22 -11.55 15.89
CA ALA A 334 -10.99 -11.15 17.07
C ALA A 334 -11.21 -12.34 17.98
N LEU A 335 -11.21 -12.08 19.28
CA LEU A 335 -11.56 -13.07 20.31
C LEU A 335 -13.06 -13.38 20.27
N PRO A 336 -13.45 -14.63 20.61
CA PRO A 336 -14.87 -14.99 20.67
C PRO A 336 -15.56 -14.22 21.79
N ARG A 337 -16.75 -13.71 21.52
CA ARG A 337 -17.60 -13.01 22.52
C ARG A 337 -18.38 -13.95 23.44
N LYS A 338 -18.55 -15.20 23.00
CA LYS A 338 -19.21 -16.27 23.77
C LYS A 338 -18.27 -17.46 23.85
N LEU A 339 -18.18 -18.06 25.04
CA LEU A 339 -17.39 -19.26 25.27
C LEU A 339 -18.26 -20.52 25.08
N PRO A 340 -17.68 -21.65 24.60
CA PRO A 340 -18.40 -22.91 24.43
C PRO A 340 -18.97 -23.43 25.74
N ALA A 341 -20.12 -24.06 25.68
CA ALA A 341 -20.85 -24.62 26.85
C ALA A 341 -20.07 -25.70 27.61
N VAL A 342 -19.14 -26.40 26.97
CA VAL A 342 -18.33 -27.48 27.56
C VAL A 342 -17.44 -27.02 28.74
N GLN A 343 -17.23 -25.71 28.88
CA GLN A 343 -16.42 -25.13 29.97
C GLN A 343 -17.19 -24.11 30.81
N GLY A 344 -18.50 -24.32 30.97
CA GLY A 344 -19.34 -23.49 31.81
C GLY A 344 -20.12 -22.40 31.08
N GLY A 345 -20.11 -22.38 29.77
CA GLY A 345 -20.86 -21.51 28.84
C GLY A 345 -21.17 -20.12 29.38
N GLY A 346 -20.73 -19.08 28.66
CA GLY A 346 -21.00 -17.71 29.12
C GLY A 346 -20.47 -16.64 28.17
N SER A 347 -20.65 -15.40 28.56
CA SER A 347 -20.01 -14.26 27.86
C SER A 347 -18.52 -14.26 28.16
N ALA A 348 -17.74 -13.82 27.19
CA ALA A 348 -16.31 -13.58 27.39
C ALA A 348 -16.08 -12.60 28.56
N PRO A 349 -14.98 -12.77 29.32
CA PRO A 349 -14.64 -11.88 30.42
C PRO A 349 -14.62 -10.39 29.99
N PRO A 350 -15.04 -9.46 30.87
CA PRO A 350 -15.13 -8.05 30.54
C PRO A 350 -13.78 -7.40 30.21
N TRP A 351 -12.68 -7.96 30.71
CA TRP A 351 -11.31 -7.49 30.44
C TRP A 351 -10.73 -7.98 29.10
N TRP A 352 -11.43 -8.83 28.35
CA TRP A 352 -10.98 -9.20 27.02
C TRP A 352 -11.20 -8.05 26.04
N PRO A 353 -10.21 -7.76 25.16
CA PRO A 353 -10.38 -6.76 24.12
C PRO A 353 -11.57 -7.12 23.23
N ARG A 354 -12.43 -6.15 23.01
CA ARG A 354 -13.59 -6.30 22.12
C ARG A 354 -13.26 -6.00 20.66
N GLY A 355 -12.15 -5.30 20.45
CA GLY A 355 -11.61 -4.96 19.13
C GLY A 355 -10.79 -6.09 18.50
N PRO A 356 -10.39 -5.92 17.25
CA PRO A 356 -9.48 -6.82 16.57
C PRO A 356 -8.08 -6.76 17.18
N LEU A 357 -7.38 -7.89 17.14
CA LEU A 357 -6.01 -8.06 17.60
C LEU A 357 -5.10 -8.43 16.42
N ALA A 358 -3.84 -8.04 16.48
CA ALA A 358 -2.83 -8.43 15.51
C ALA A 358 -1.72 -9.27 16.15
N TYR A 359 -1.39 -10.41 15.53
CA TYR A 359 -0.17 -11.15 15.84
C TYR A 359 0.94 -10.71 14.91
N VAL A 360 1.99 -10.10 15.49
CA VAL A 360 3.09 -9.46 14.78
C VAL A 360 4.40 -10.17 15.07
N GLU A 361 5.10 -10.58 14.03
CA GLU A 361 6.49 -11.06 14.09
C GLU A 361 7.42 -9.86 13.97
N TRP A 362 8.13 -9.52 15.04
CA TRP A 362 9.05 -8.38 15.05
C TRP A 362 10.40 -8.75 14.46
N TYR A 363 11.03 -7.78 13.82
CA TYR A 363 12.41 -7.86 13.37
C TYR A 363 13.33 -7.08 14.32
N THR A 364 14.63 -7.22 14.13
CA THR A 364 15.62 -6.34 14.78
C THR A 364 15.44 -4.91 14.33
N ARG A 365 16.05 -3.97 15.04
CA ARG A 365 16.17 -2.59 14.54
C ARG A 365 16.85 -2.59 13.17
N PHE A 366 16.57 -1.57 12.39
CA PHE A 366 17.30 -1.32 11.15
C PHE A 366 18.80 -1.21 11.42
N ALA A 367 19.60 -1.70 10.50
CA ALA A 367 21.04 -1.45 10.54
C ALA A 367 21.31 0.07 10.59
N PRO A 368 22.35 0.54 11.29
CA PRO A 368 22.62 1.98 11.43
C PRO A 368 22.95 2.68 10.09
N ALA A 369 23.36 1.90 9.08
CA ALA A 369 23.60 2.37 7.72
C ALA A 369 23.00 1.41 6.70
N ALA A 370 22.66 1.93 5.52
CA ALA A 370 22.28 1.11 4.38
C ALA A 370 23.49 0.29 3.89
N ASP A 371 23.24 -0.92 3.40
CA ASP A 371 24.27 -1.74 2.78
C ASP A 371 24.89 -1.03 1.57
N SER A 372 26.21 -1.07 1.46
CA SER A 372 26.95 -0.32 0.44
C SER A 372 26.73 -0.84 -0.98
N SER A 373 26.31 -2.09 -1.15
CA SER A 373 26.11 -2.73 -2.45
C SER A 373 24.70 -2.53 -3.01
N HIS A 374 23.68 -2.68 -2.16
CA HIS A 374 22.28 -2.59 -2.59
C HIS A 374 21.50 -1.41 -1.99
N LEU A 375 22.12 -0.61 -1.14
CA LEU A 375 21.61 0.66 -0.59
C LEU A 375 20.30 0.54 0.20
N MET A 376 19.99 -0.66 0.69
CA MET A 376 18.82 -0.92 1.54
C MET A 376 19.26 -1.21 2.97
N TYR A 377 18.42 -0.83 3.92
CA TYR A 377 18.63 -1.18 5.32
C TYR A 377 18.24 -2.62 5.57
N SER A 378 19.09 -3.36 6.28
CA SER A 378 18.82 -4.73 6.66
C SER A 378 18.15 -4.81 8.03
N VAL A 379 17.22 -5.75 8.15
CA VAL A 379 16.62 -6.20 9.41
C VAL A 379 16.77 -7.72 9.49
N LYS A 380 16.91 -8.26 10.70
CA LYS A 380 17.02 -9.70 10.92
C LYS A 380 15.85 -10.19 11.75
N LYS A 381 15.47 -11.43 11.58
CA LYS A 381 14.61 -12.08 12.56
C LYS A 381 15.40 -12.20 13.87
N PRO A 382 14.81 -11.83 15.02
CA PRO A 382 15.46 -12.11 16.29
C PRO A 382 15.71 -13.62 16.42
N PRO A 383 16.82 -14.02 17.09
CA PRO A 383 17.07 -15.42 17.32
C PRO A 383 15.87 -16.05 18.06
N SER A 384 15.52 -17.27 17.69
CA SER A 384 14.51 -18.04 18.41
C SER A 384 14.86 -18.04 19.91
N SER A 385 13.86 -17.87 20.78
CA SER A 385 14.08 -18.03 22.21
C SER A 385 14.69 -19.41 22.48
N SER A 386 15.36 -19.59 23.61
CA SER A 386 15.97 -20.87 24.01
C SER A 386 15.07 -22.11 23.87
N ASN A 387 13.76 -21.91 23.66
CA ASN A 387 12.75 -22.94 23.40
C ASN A 387 12.36 -23.07 21.93
N GLY A 388 13.10 -22.50 20.98
CA GLY A 388 12.87 -22.65 19.53
C GLY A 388 11.62 -21.95 18.96
N LEU A 389 10.86 -21.19 19.76
CA LEU A 389 9.63 -20.52 19.33
C LEU A 389 9.93 -19.11 18.80
N PRO A 390 9.42 -18.75 17.62
CA PRO A 390 9.51 -17.39 17.10
C PRO A 390 8.84 -16.39 18.02
N GLN A 391 9.47 -15.25 18.23
CA GLN A 391 8.95 -14.18 19.11
C GLN A 391 7.95 -13.29 18.37
N GLY A 392 6.75 -13.80 18.12
CA GLY A 392 5.61 -12.96 17.78
C GLY A 392 4.94 -12.41 19.03
N ARG A 393 4.40 -11.19 18.96
CA ARG A 393 3.64 -10.56 20.05
C ARG A 393 2.26 -10.17 19.55
N LEU A 394 1.30 -10.14 20.47
CA LEU A 394 -0.05 -9.68 20.22
C LEU A 394 -0.19 -8.21 20.63
N PHE A 395 -0.96 -7.50 19.80
CA PHE A 395 -1.29 -6.10 20.00
C PHE A 395 -2.78 -5.89 19.74
N PRO A 396 -3.44 -5.04 20.54
CA PRO A 396 -4.80 -4.59 20.28
C PRO A 396 -4.89 -3.70 19.05
#